data_17bc4677f550ffcbaf0afbfa1e879b06
#
_entry.id   17bc4677f550ffcbaf0afbfa1e879b06
#
_cell.length_a   1.000
_cell.length_b   1.000
_cell.length_c   1.000
_cell.angle_alpha   90.00
_cell.angle_beta   90.00
_cell.angle_gamma   90.00
#
_symmetry.space_group_name_H-M   'P 1'
#
loop_
_entity.id
_entity.type
_entity.pdbx_description
1 polymer ?
#
loop_
_entity_poly.entity_id
_entity_poly.type
_entity_poly.pdbx_seq_one_letter_code
_entity_poly.pdbx_strand_id
1 'polypeptide(L)'
;EEYVSDCVILLDHRVCDQIATRNLRVVKYRGALHGTNEFPFLIGDEGISVLPITSLGLNHKISGERIATGIPRLDAMLGGRGFFRGSSILLTGTPGTGKTIVAANFAQAACRRGERTLFFSFEESPNQIIRNMHSIGLRLEPLVKRGLLRFHAARPSLYGLEMHLATMFKEIAA
;
A
#
# COMPACT_ATOMS: atom_id res chain seq x y z
N GLU A 1 -13.34 24.64 -29.39
CA GLU A 1 -12.87 25.32 -28.16
C GLU A 1 -11.44 24.89 -27.76
N GLU A 2 -11.06 23.63 -27.94
CA GLU A 2 -9.74 23.11 -27.59
C GLU A 2 -8.56 23.76 -28.37
N TYR A 3 -8.82 24.25 -29.59
CA TYR A 3 -7.78 24.86 -30.43
C TYR A 3 -7.32 26.23 -29.92
N VAL A 4 -8.17 26.94 -29.20
CA VAL A 4 -7.91 28.30 -28.71
C VAL A 4 -7.24 28.27 -27.32
N SER A 5 -7.43 27.20 -26.54
CA SER A 5 -6.91 27.07 -25.16
C SER A 5 -5.45 26.72 -25.16
N ASP A 6 -4.67 27.30 -24.26
CA ASP A 6 -3.26 26.95 -24.03
C ASP A 6 -3.09 25.70 -23.18
N CYS A 7 -4.06 25.40 -22.31
CA CYS A 7 -4.11 24.19 -21.49
C CYS A 7 -5.49 23.56 -21.57
N VAL A 8 -5.55 22.25 -21.77
CA VAL A 8 -6.77 21.45 -21.74
C VAL A 8 -6.56 20.26 -20.81
N ILE A 9 -7.37 20.22 -19.75
CA ILE A 9 -7.41 19.14 -18.79
C ILE A 9 -8.76 18.45 -18.89
N LEU A 10 -8.76 17.16 -19.14
CA LEU A 10 -9.96 16.32 -19.18
C LEU A 10 -10.12 15.64 -17.82
N LEU A 11 -11.29 15.79 -17.22
CA LEU A 11 -11.74 15.03 -16.06
C LEU A 11 -12.83 14.06 -16.50
N ASP A 12 -12.68 12.81 -16.10
CA ASP A 12 -13.61 11.75 -16.46
C ASP A 12 -14.03 10.95 -15.22
N HIS A 13 -15.26 10.47 -15.23
CA HIS A 13 -15.82 9.63 -14.17
C HIS A 13 -16.47 8.41 -14.82
N ARG A 14 -15.80 7.26 -14.69
CA ARG A 14 -16.27 5.99 -15.25
C ARG A 14 -16.77 5.09 -14.15
N VAL A 15 -17.82 4.34 -14.47
CA VAL A 15 -18.33 3.27 -13.61
C VAL A 15 -18.22 1.96 -14.40
N CYS A 16 -17.34 1.07 -13.93
CA CYS A 16 -17.18 -0.28 -14.48
C CYS A 16 -17.42 -1.28 -13.34
N ASP A 17 -18.27 -2.27 -13.57
CA ASP A 17 -18.59 -3.32 -12.59
C ASP A 17 -18.98 -2.77 -11.21
N GLN A 18 -19.79 -1.72 -11.20
CA GLN A 18 -20.25 -1.00 -10.00
C GLN A 18 -19.15 -0.23 -9.27
N ILE A 19 -17.93 -0.19 -9.80
CA ILE A 19 -16.81 0.56 -9.24
C ILE A 19 -16.65 1.87 -10.00
N ALA A 20 -16.68 2.97 -9.26
CA ALA A 20 -16.48 4.31 -9.79
C ALA A 20 -15.01 4.72 -9.71
N THR A 21 -14.45 5.14 -10.85
CA THR A 21 -13.08 5.66 -10.93
C THR A 21 -13.10 7.05 -11.57
N ARG A 22 -12.39 7.99 -10.96
CA ARG A 22 -12.19 9.33 -11.51
C ARG A 22 -10.79 9.42 -12.09
N ASN A 23 -10.70 9.89 -13.35
CA ASN A 23 -9.44 10.04 -14.05
C ASN A 23 -9.23 11.47 -14.49
N LEU A 24 -7.99 11.92 -14.45
CA LEU A 24 -7.52 13.20 -14.96
C LEU A 24 -6.50 12.95 -16.08
N ARG A 25 -6.61 13.68 -17.18
CA ARG A 25 -5.65 13.65 -18.28
C ARG A 25 -5.36 15.06 -18.75
N VAL A 26 -4.07 15.38 -18.91
CA VAL A 26 -3.67 16.60 -19.62
C VAL A 26 -3.67 16.29 -21.10
N VAL A 27 -4.63 16.86 -21.83
CA VAL A 27 -4.79 16.65 -23.28
C VAL A 27 -3.82 17.55 -24.05
N LYS A 28 -3.63 18.77 -23.55
CA LYS A 28 -2.81 19.79 -24.19
C LYS A 28 -2.23 20.72 -23.14
N TYR A 29 -0.96 21.04 -23.29
CA TYR A 29 -0.30 22.12 -22.56
C TYR A 29 0.79 22.75 -23.42
N ARG A 30 0.55 24.00 -23.89
CA ARG A 30 1.49 24.71 -24.75
C ARG A 30 2.69 25.19 -23.95
N GLY A 31 3.89 25.02 -24.51
CA GLY A 31 5.13 25.55 -23.96
C GLY A 31 5.79 24.68 -22.88
N ALA A 32 5.21 23.51 -22.52
CA ALA A 32 5.83 22.58 -21.59
C ALA A 32 5.58 21.11 -21.97
N LEU A 33 6.53 20.24 -21.60
CA LEU A 33 6.34 18.79 -21.65
C LEU A 33 5.33 18.39 -20.57
N HIS A 34 4.41 17.50 -20.92
CA HIS A 34 3.43 16.97 -19.99
C HIS A 34 3.19 15.48 -20.23
N GLY A 35 2.75 14.78 -19.19
CA GLY A 35 2.31 13.38 -19.29
C GLY A 35 1.00 13.30 -20.05
N THR A 36 0.90 12.35 -20.99
CA THR A 36 -0.31 12.13 -21.81
C THR A 36 -1.20 11.00 -21.29
N ASN A 37 -0.76 10.32 -20.22
CA ASN A 37 -1.50 9.23 -19.58
C ASN A 37 -2.71 9.75 -18.80
N GLU A 38 -3.65 8.85 -18.55
CA GLU A 38 -4.72 9.09 -17.58
C GLU A 38 -4.19 8.77 -16.17
N PHE A 39 -4.52 9.65 -15.23
CA PHE A 39 -4.12 9.51 -13.83
C PHE A 39 -5.38 9.43 -12.96
N PRO A 40 -5.52 8.41 -12.11
CA PRO A 40 -6.60 8.37 -11.15
C PRO A 40 -6.43 9.49 -10.11
N PHE A 41 -7.55 10.05 -9.67
CA PHE A 41 -7.55 11.07 -8.64
C PHE A 41 -8.65 10.87 -7.60
N LEU A 42 -8.36 11.34 -6.40
CA LEU A 42 -9.27 11.38 -5.26
C LEU A 42 -9.73 12.80 -4.99
N ILE A 43 -10.96 12.94 -4.54
CA ILE A 43 -11.46 14.18 -3.93
C ILE A 43 -11.65 13.87 -2.45
N GLY A 44 -10.90 14.53 -1.61
CA GLY A 44 -10.96 14.41 -0.15
C GLY A 44 -11.08 15.79 0.52
N ASP A 45 -11.01 15.81 1.83
CA ASP A 45 -11.12 17.05 2.63
C ASP A 45 -9.99 18.04 2.33
N GLU A 46 -8.85 17.56 1.84
CA GLU A 46 -7.70 18.38 1.42
C GLU A 46 -7.73 18.78 -0.07
N GLY A 47 -8.84 18.48 -0.78
CA GLY A 47 -9.02 18.78 -2.20
C GLY A 47 -8.72 17.58 -3.11
N ILE A 48 -8.15 17.86 -4.29
CA ILE A 48 -7.85 16.84 -5.31
C ILE A 48 -6.44 16.28 -5.09
N SER A 49 -6.36 14.96 -4.94
CA SER A 49 -5.09 14.22 -4.88
C SER A 49 -4.93 13.37 -6.14
N VAL A 50 -3.91 13.66 -6.95
CA VAL A 50 -3.58 12.92 -8.18
C VAL A 50 -2.37 12.05 -7.92
N LEU A 51 -2.44 10.77 -8.32
CA LEU A 51 -1.32 9.84 -8.21
C LEU A 51 -0.75 9.52 -9.60
N PRO A 52 0.40 10.09 -9.94
CA PRO A 52 1.08 9.80 -11.20
C PRO A 52 1.85 8.46 -11.12
N ILE A 53 1.13 7.34 -10.94
CA ILE A 53 1.73 6.00 -10.77
C ILE A 53 2.65 5.63 -11.93
N THR A 54 2.28 6.03 -13.14
CA THR A 54 3.03 5.73 -14.37
C THR A 54 4.33 6.53 -14.51
N SER A 55 4.54 7.58 -13.70
CA SER A 55 5.74 8.41 -13.72
C SER A 55 6.80 8.01 -12.68
N LEU A 56 6.52 6.99 -11.86
CA LEU A 56 7.47 6.49 -10.87
C LEU A 56 8.64 5.80 -11.56
N GLY A 57 9.82 6.39 -11.45
CA GLY A 57 11.07 5.82 -11.97
C GLY A 57 11.53 4.61 -11.14
N LEU A 58 12.32 3.72 -11.77
CA LEU A 58 12.92 2.56 -11.11
C LEU A 58 14.23 2.90 -10.36
N ASN A 59 14.61 4.17 -10.29
CA ASN A 59 15.84 4.62 -9.64
C ASN A 59 15.66 4.75 -8.13
N HIS A 60 15.81 3.64 -7.40
CA HIS A 60 15.83 3.62 -5.95
C HIS A 60 17.17 3.05 -5.43
N LYS A 61 17.60 3.54 -4.28
CA LYS A 61 18.82 3.03 -3.62
C LYS A 61 18.59 1.62 -3.12
N ILE A 62 19.46 0.70 -3.52
CA ILE A 62 19.43 -0.68 -3.04
C ILE A 62 20.17 -0.73 -1.71
N SER A 63 19.52 -1.30 -0.68
CA SER A 63 20.15 -1.54 0.62
C SER A 63 20.69 -2.97 0.70
N GLY A 64 21.92 -3.14 1.18
CA GLY A 64 22.48 -4.45 1.54
C GLY A 64 22.04 -4.93 2.93
N GLU A 65 21.30 -4.11 3.69
CA GLU A 65 20.83 -4.46 5.02
C GLU A 65 19.80 -5.57 4.96
N ARG A 66 19.92 -6.53 5.90
CA ARG A 66 18.97 -7.63 6.05
C ARG A 66 18.13 -7.42 7.31
N ILE A 67 16.86 -7.70 7.22
CA ILE A 67 15.88 -7.54 8.31
C ILE A 67 15.24 -8.88 8.64
N ALA A 68 15.27 -9.24 9.91
CA ALA A 68 14.69 -10.49 10.41
C ALA A 68 13.18 -10.51 10.22
N THR A 69 12.65 -11.67 9.84
CA THR A 69 11.21 -11.90 9.66
C THR A 69 10.45 -12.06 10.98
N GLY A 70 11.16 -12.32 12.07
CA GLY A 70 10.60 -12.71 13.37
C GLY A 70 10.33 -14.22 13.49
N ILE A 71 10.65 -14.99 12.45
CA ILE A 71 10.53 -16.45 12.41
C ILE A 71 11.94 -17.02 12.18
N PRO A 72 12.65 -17.47 13.26
CA PRO A 72 14.07 -17.85 13.17
C PRO A 72 14.37 -18.94 12.12
N ARG A 73 13.45 -19.90 11.96
CA ARG A 73 13.62 -20.95 10.95
C ARG A 73 13.50 -20.42 9.53
N LEU A 74 12.61 -19.46 9.29
CA LEU A 74 12.50 -18.80 8.00
C LEU A 74 13.75 -17.95 7.73
N ASP A 75 14.23 -17.22 8.73
CA ASP A 75 15.47 -16.44 8.61
C ASP A 75 16.67 -17.34 8.27
N ALA A 76 16.76 -18.55 8.86
CA ALA A 76 17.79 -19.53 8.53
C ALA A 76 17.70 -19.98 7.05
N MET A 77 16.50 -20.23 6.53
CA MET A 77 16.27 -20.58 5.12
C MET A 77 16.65 -19.42 4.17
N LEU A 78 16.60 -18.20 4.66
CA LEU A 78 16.96 -16.98 3.93
C LEU A 78 18.42 -16.56 4.16
N GLY A 79 19.30 -17.50 4.47
CA GLY A 79 20.72 -17.23 4.72
C GLY A 79 21.01 -16.63 6.10
N GLY A 80 20.17 -16.88 7.09
CA GLY A 80 20.34 -16.56 8.50
C GLY A 80 20.00 -15.13 8.91
N ARG A 81 19.57 -14.25 7.98
CA ARG A 81 19.39 -12.81 8.25
C ARG A 81 18.04 -12.23 7.85
N GLY A 82 17.12 -13.03 7.30
CA GLY A 82 15.81 -12.58 6.81
C GLY A 82 15.85 -11.89 5.45
N PHE A 83 14.97 -10.94 5.19
CA PHE A 83 14.82 -10.26 3.90
C PHE A 83 15.77 -9.06 3.72
N PHE A 84 16.06 -8.70 2.48
CA PHE A 84 16.72 -7.41 2.23
C PHE A 84 15.75 -6.26 2.49
N ARG A 85 16.25 -5.19 3.11
CA ARG A 85 15.47 -3.96 3.33
C ARG A 85 15.08 -3.34 1.98
N GLY A 86 13.81 -2.96 1.85
CA GLY A 86 13.26 -2.38 0.60
C GLY A 86 12.83 -3.41 -0.44
N SER A 87 12.91 -4.72 -0.14
CA SER A 87 12.42 -5.76 -1.05
C SER A 87 10.91 -5.91 -0.98
N SER A 88 10.29 -6.14 -2.13
CA SER A 88 8.91 -6.61 -2.22
C SER A 88 8.87 -8.12 -2.07
N ILE A 89 8.05 -8.62 -1.13
CA ILE A 89 7.93 -10.04 -0.81
C ILE A 89 6.52 -10.50 -1.16
N LEU A 90 6.42 -11.50 -2.03
CA LEU A 90 5.15 -12.16 -2.33
C LEU A 90 5.06 -13.49 -1.56
N LEU A 91 4.04 -13.60 -0.72
CA LEU A 91 3.70 -14.82 0.01
C LEU A 91 2.39 -15.39 -0.56
N THR A 92 2.43 -16.56 -1.17
CA THR A 92 1.27 -17.22 -1.78
C THR A 92 0.89 -18.51 -1.04
N GLY A 93 -0.34 -18.91 -1.16
CA GLY A 93 -0.86 -20.15 -0.56
C GLY A 93 -2.38 -20.14 -0.51
N THR A 94 -2.97 -21.32 -0.41
CA THR A 94 -4.42 -21.49 -0.23
C THR A 94 -4.91 -20.91 1.12
N PRO A 95 -6.20 -20.69 1.31
CA PRO A 95 -6.75 -20.32 2.61
C PRO A 95 -6.30 -21.29 3.72
N GLY A 96 -6.01 -20.77 4.91
CA GLY A 96 -5.59 -21.57 6.05
C GLY A 96 -4.10 -21.92 6.14
N THR A 97 -3.28 -21.60 5.13
CA THR A 97 -1.83 -21.94 5.11
C THR A 97 -0.96 -21.05 6.01
N GLY A 98 -1.53 -20.07 6.71
CA GLY A 98 -0.79 -19.25 7.66
C GLY A 98 -0.18 -17.95 7.09
N LYS A 99 -0.59 -17.49 5.90
CA LYS A 99 -0.09 -16.25 5.30
C LYS A 99 -0.18 -15.05 6.25
N THR A 100 -1.35 -14.84 6.85
CA THR A 100 -1.58 -13.76 7.83
C THR A 100 -0.67 -13.90 9.05
N ILE A 101 -0.40 -15.13 9.50
CA ILE A 101 0.51 -15.40 10.63
C ILE A 101 1.94 -14.96 10.30
N VAL A 102 2.43 -15.29 9.09
CA VAL A 102 3.79 -14.87 8.65
C VAL A 102 3.86 -13.35 8.56
N ALA A 103 2.86 -12.70 7.95
CA ALA A 103 2.80 -11.24 7.87
C ALA A 103 2.76 -10.58 9.27
N ALA A 104 1.98 -11.12 10.20
CA ALA A 104 1.86 -10.62 11.57
C ALA A 104 3.17 -10.81 12.37
N ASN A 105 3.91 -11.92 12.20
CA ASN A 105 5.22 -12.10 12.77
C ASN A 105 6.21 -11.05 12.28
N PHE A 106 6.23 -10.81 10.96
CA PHE A 106 7.09 -9.79 10.37
C PHE A 106 6.75 -8.39 10.91
N ALA A 107 5.46 -8.04 10.96
CA ALA A 107 4.98 -6.77 11.52
C ALA A 107 5.41 -6.63 12.99
N GLN A 108 5.24 -7.69 13.81
CA GLN A 108 5.66 -7.67 15.20
C GLN A 108 7.18 -7.50 15.33
N ALA A 109 7.97 -8.19 14.50
CA ALA A 109 9.42 -8.08 14.51
C ALA A 109 9.89 -6.67 14.13
N ALA A 110 9.29 -6.04 13.13
CA ALA A 110 9.56 -4.66 12.75
C ALA A 110 9.25 -3.69 13.90
N CYS A 111 8.09 -3.81 14.52
CA CYS A 111 7.71 -2.98 15.67
C CYS A 111 8.63 -3.18 16.88
N ARG A 112 9.14 -4.40 17.12
CA ARG A 112 10.11 -4.67 18.18
C ARG A 112 11.46 -4.00 17.95
N ARG A 113 11.84 -3.76 16.69
CA ARG A 113 13.02 -2.97 16.33
C ARG A 113 12.76 -1.44 16.43
N GLY A 114 11.55 -1.03 16.80
CA GLY A 114 11.14 0.38 16.87
C GLY A 114 10.66 0.96 15.54
N GLU A 115 10.50 0.14 14.53
CA GLU A 115 10.02 0.56 13.21
C GLU A 115 8.50 0.67 13.19
N ARG A 116 7.97 1.71 12.53
CA ARG A 116 6.54 1.83 12.30
C ARG A 116 6.13 0.87 11.18
N THR A 117 5.00 0.18 11.37
CA THR A 117 4.46 -0.79 10.43
C THR A 117 3.03 -0.43 10.08
N LEU A 118 2.71 -0.43 8.80
CA LEU A 118 1.37 -0.28 8.29
C LEU A 118 0.89 -1.62 7.72
N PHE A 119 -0.23 -2.11 8.23
CA PHE A 119 -0.82 -3.39 7.86
C PHE A 119 -2.13 -3.15 7.10
N PHE A 120 -2.14 -3.39 5.80
CA PHE A 120 -3.36 -3.38 5.00
C PHE A 120 -4.07 -4.72 5.07
N SER A 121 -5.36 -4.71 5.39
CA SER A 121 -6.20 -5.90 5.41
C SER A 121 -7.44 -5.70 4.54
N PHE A 122 -7.68 -6.63 3.62
CA PHE A 122 -8.80 -6.57 2.69
C PHE A 122 -9.87 -7.64 2.94
N GLU A 123 -9.60 -8.57 3.85
CA GLU A 123 -10.51 -9.70 4.15
C GLU A 123 -10.95 -9.74 5.63
N GLU A 124 -10.02 -9.44 6.55
CA GLU A 124 -10.25 -9.51 7.99
C GLU A 124 -10.22 -8.12 8.63
N SER A 125 -11.06 -7.90 9.64
CA SER A 125 -10.99 -6.68 10.43
C SER A 125 -9.76 -6.68 11.36
N PRO A 126 -9.25 -5.49 11.74
CA PRO A 126 -8.13 -5.39 12.67
C PRO A 126 -8.33 -6.15 13.98
N ASN A 127 -9.55 -6.08 14.54
CA ASN A 127 -9.89 -6.78 15.79
C ASN A 127 -9.86 -8.31 15.62
N GLN A 128 -10.30 -8.82 14.47
CA GLN A 128 -10.21 -10.26 14.16
C GLN A 128 -8.75 -10.71 14.07
N ILE A 129 -7.91 -9.95 13.34
CA ILE A 129 -6.49 -10.25 13.21
C ILE A 129 -5.81 -10.23 14.59
N ILE A 130 -6.02 -9.19 15.40
CA ILE A 130 -5.44 -9.07 16.74
C ILE A 130 -5.85 -10.24 17.62
N ARG A 131 -7.15 -10.58 17.65
CA ARG A 131 -7.67 -11.72 18.42
C ARG A 131 -7.07 -13.04 17.96
N ASN A 132 -7.07 -13.31 16.64
CA ASN A 132 -6.54 -14.54 16.07
C ASN A 132 -5.03 -14.68 16.32
N MET A 133 -4.27 -13.59 16.21
CA MET A 133 -2.85 -13.58 16.50
C MET A 133 -2.57 -13.79 18.01
N HIS A 134 -3.41 -13.22 18.86
CA HIS A 134 -3.27 -13.42 20.31
C HIS A 134 -3.42 -14.91 20.70
N SER A 135 -4.32 -15.67 20.06
CA SER A 135 -4.53 -17.09 20.36
C SER A 135 -3.30 -17.98 20.09
N ILE A 136 -2.39 -17.52 19.24
CA ILE A 136 -1.13 -18.20 18.90
C ILE A 136 0.12 -17.54 19.52
N GLY A 137 -0.10 -16.65 20.50
CA GLY A 137 1.01 -16.00 21.24
C GLY A 137 1.60 -14.74 20.61
N LEU A 138 1.06 -14.26 19.48
CA LEU A 138 1.47 -13.00 18.86
C LEU A 138 0.67 -11.83 19.46
N ARG A 139 1.37 -10.93 20.16
CA ARG A 139 0.75 -9.80 20.84
C ARG A 139 0.87 -8.52 20.00
N LEU A 140 -0.14 -8.24 19.18
CA LEU A 140 -0.17 -7.04 18.31
C LEU A 140 -0.78 -5.83 19.01
N GLU A 141 -1.73 -6.03 19.93
CA GLU A 141 -2.46 -4.93 20.60
C GLU A 141 -1.54 -3.91 21.30
N PRO A 142 -0.50 -4.30 22.05
CA PRO A 142 0.41 -3.32 22.66
C PRO A 142 1.17 -2.47 21.63
N LEU A 143 1.41 -3.02 20.42
CA LEU A 143 2.10 -2.32 19.35
C LEU A 143 1.17 -1.27 18.70
N VAL A 144 -0.10 -1.59 18.57
CA VAL A 144 -1.14 -0.64 18.12
C VAL A 144 -1.28 0.49 19.13
N LYS A 145 -1.38 0.19 20.43
CA LYS A 145 -1.47 1.21 21.50
C LYS A 145 -0.26 2.15 21.54
N ARG A 146 0.92 1.66 21.17
CA ARG A 146 2.16 2.45 21.08
C ARG A 146 2.31 3.23 19.77
N GLY A 147 1.36 3.09 18.83
CA GLY A 147 1.43 3.73 17.52
C GLY A 147 2.49 3.16 16.57
N LEU A 148 3.09 2.01 16.92
CA LEU A 148 4.08 1.33 16.07
C LEU A 148 3.43 0.46 14.98
N LEU A 149 2.26 -0.10 15.25
CA LEU A 149 1.47 -0.87 14.29
C LEU A 149 0.17 -0.13 14.00
N ARG A 150 -0.06 0.20 12.75
CA ARG A 150 -1.31 0.78 12.26
C ARG A 150 -1.99 -0.17 11.30
N PHE A 151 -3.29 -0.35 11.42
CA PHE A 151 -4.11 -1.13 10.49
C PHE A 151 -4.91 -0.20 9.61
N HIS A 152 -4.94 -0.53 8.32
CA HIS A 152 -5.90 0.01 7.37
C HIS A 152 -6.72 -1.15 6.80
N ALA A 153 -8.00 -1.21 7.12
CA ALA A 153 -8.90 -2.27 6.64
C ALA A 153 -9.92 -1.70 5.66
N ALA A 154 -10.00 -2.30 4.48
CA ALA A 154 -10.98 -1.95 3.46
C ALA A 154 -11.40 -3.20 2.69
N ARG A 155 -12.64 -3.24 2.18
CA ARG A 155 -13.05 -4.32 1.28
C ARG A 155 -12.46 -4.10 -0.11
N PRO A 156 -11.95 -5.15 -0.79
CA PRO A 156 -11.36 -5.01 -2.13
C PRO A 156 -12.35 -4.44 -3.16
N SER A 157 -13.64 -4.75 -2.99
CA SER A 157 -14.73 -4.29 -3.86
C SER A 157 -15.19 -2.85 -3.62
N LEU A 158 -14.62 -2.15 -2.63
CA LEU A 158 -15.05 -0.79 -2.30
C LEU A 158 -14.59 0.22 -3.36
N TYR A 159 -13.41 0.00 -3.92
CA TYR A 159 -12.76 0.88 -4.89
C TYR A 159 -12.06 0.07 -5.98
N GLY A 160 -11.75 0.71 -7.12
CA GLY A 160 -10.82 0.19 -8.11
C GLY A 160 -9.39 0.10 -7.57
N LEU A 161 -8.54 -0.64 -8.28
CA LEU A 161 -7.14 -0.85 -7.89
C LEU A 161 -6.39 0.47 -7.71
N GLU A 162 -6.60 1.42 -8.59
CA GLU A 162 -5.93 2.73 -8.57
C GLU A 162 -6.28 3.53 -7.32
N MET A 163 -7.54 3.44 -6.89
CA MET A 163 -8.01 4.11 -5.67
C MET A 163 -7.45 3.47 -4.41
N HIS A 164 -7.31 2.14 -4.39
CA HIS A 164 -6.62 1.45 -3.31
C HIS A 164 -5.15 1.86 -3.22
N LEU A 165 -4.45 1.94 -4.36
CA LEU A 165 -3.07 2.42 -4.41
C LEU A 165 -2.96 3.87 -3.94
N ALA A 166 -3.87 4.75 -4.37
CA ALA A 166 -3.94 6.13 -3.91
C ALA A 166 -4.06 6.22 -2.38
N THR A 167 -4.97 5.44 -1.83
CA THR A 167 -5.16 5.37 -0.39
C THR A 167 -3.93 4.82 0.33
N MET A 168 -3.29 3.78 -0.20
CA MET A 168 -2.05 3.24 0.35
C MET A 168 -0.93 4.29 0.42
N PHE A 169 -0.72 5.04 -0.65
CA PHE A 169 0.30 6.10 -0.67
C PHE A 169 -0.02 7.22 0.33
N LYS A 170 -1.28 7.62 0.44
CA LYS A 170 -1.72 8.61 1.44
C LYS A 170 -1.44 8.11 2.87
N GLU A 171 -1.78 6.85 3.17
CA GLU A 171 -1.54 6.24 4.48
C GLU A 171 -0.05 6.07 4.81
N ILE A 172 0.80 5.84 3.82
CA ILE A 172 2.27 5.73 4.00
C ILE A 172 2.88 7.12 4.26
N ALA A 173 2.34 8.18 3.65
CA ALA A 173 2.83 9.54 3.81
C ALA A 173 2.42 10.20 5.16
N ALA A 174 1.38 9.67 5.82
CA ALA A 174 0.87 10.17 7.10
C ALA A 174 1.65 9.62 8.30
#